data_3c78eb2f52959273c680fc512548de97
#
_entry.id   3c78eb2f52959273c680fc512548de97
#
_cell.length_a   1.000
_cell.length_b   1.000
_cell.length_c   1.000
_cell.angle_alpha   90.00
_cell.angle_beta   90.00
_cell.angle_gamma   90.00
#
_symmetry.space_group_name_H-M   'P 1'
#
loop_
_entity.id
_entity.type
_entity.pdbx_description
1 polymer ?
#
loop_
_entity_poly.entity_id
_entity_poly.type
_entity_poly.pdbx_seq_one_letter_code
_entity_poly.pdbx_strand_id
1 'polypeptide(L)'
;INCWNKQGHGEIEIREAIEQSCNYYFNMVGFKLGQDADGNFSENRSLSVLQKYASEIGLDKKTGIEITESAPHVSDSYAVPSYIGQGTNAYTTSQLARYATAIATSGNVYDLTLLDRQTDSKGNTLKKYEPDIINTVDVSQNVWDDIHDGMYRVVQTHRQFDGLGVDVAGKTGTAEVNVYHPNHGMFVGYAPASDPEYAIAVRIENGYTSGNACLAADDIFKYIFELTDEKSILTGVAASDTSDTSND
;
A
#
# COMPACT_ATOMS: atom_id res chain seq x y z
N ILE A 1 22.92 -6.71 2.17
CA ILE A 1 21.70 -5.88 2.24
C ILE A 1 22.04 -4.52 1.67
N ASN A 2 21.40 -4.12 0.57
CA ASN A 2 21.66 -2.86 -0.12
C ASN A 2 20.41 -1.99 -0.12
N CYS A 3 20.60 -0.66 -0.16
CA CYS A 3 19.55 0.30 -0.43
C CYS A 3 19.66 0.84 -1.87
N TRP A 4 18.56 1.36 -2.43
CA TRP A 4 18.56 2.09 -3.69
C TRP A 4 19.51 3.32 -3.61
N ASN A 5 19.49 4.05 -2.49
CA ASN A 5 20.45 5.11 -2.22
C ASN A 5 21.81 4.50 -1.84
N LYS A 6 22.77 4.59 -2.76
CA LYS A 6 24.13 4.04 -2.57
C LYS A 6 24.98 4.79 -1.55
N GLN A 7 24.60 6.03 -1.21
CA GLN A 7 25.28 6.84 -0.20
C GLN A 7 24.69 6.58 1.21
N GLY A 8 23.57 5.83 1.30
CA GLY A 8 22.84 5.59 2.53
C GLY A 8 21.95 6.77 2.93
N HIS A 9 21.13 6.55 3.98
CA HIS A 9 20.21 7.57 4.50
C HIS A 9 20.66 8.12 5.86
N GLY A 10 21.84 7.71 6.35
CA GLY A 10 22.31 8.09 7.69
C GLY A 10 21.58 7.35 8.81
N GLU A 11 21.55 7.96 10.00
CA GLU A 11 20.73 7.49 11.12
C GLU A 11 19.30 8.01 10.92
N ILE A 12 18.35 7.08 10.76
CA ILE A 12 16.96 7.39 10.51
C ILE A 12 16.05 6.53 11.41
N GLU A 13 14.92 7.09 11.80
CA GLU A 13 13.87 6.39 12.50
C GLU A 13 12.84 5.81 11.51
N ILE A 14 11.77 5.18 12.04
CA ILE A 14 10.75 4.51 11.22
C ILE A 14 10.03 5.46 10.25
N ARG A 15 9.73 6.68 10.69
CA ARG A 15 9.03 7.70 9.87
C ARG A 15 9.85 8.07 8.65
N GLU A 16 11.13 8.38 8.84
CA GLU A 16 12.07 8.68 7.75
C GLU A 16 12.33 7.44 6.89
N ALA A 17 12.35 6.25 7.49
CA ALA A 17 12.55 5.01 6.73
C ALA A 17 11.36 4.72 5.79
N ILE A 18 10.13 5.05 6.20
CA ILE A 18 8.94 4.97 5.35
C ILE A 18 9.00 6.05 4.27
N GLU A 19 9.25 7.31 4.65
CA GLU A 19 9.36 8.47 3.76
C GLU A 19 10.37 8.21 2.64
N GLN A 20 11.59 7.79 2.99
CA GLN A 20 12.68 7.60 2.06
C GLN A 20 12.70 6.20 1.42
N SER A 21 11.69 5.38 1.68
CA SER A 21 11.63 4.00 1.15
C SER A 21 12.94 3.22 1.39
N CYS A 22 13.47 3.27 2.62
CA CYS A 22 14.79 2.75 2.93
C CYS A 22 14.83 1.22 2.95
N ASN A 23 15.28 0.61 1.86
CA ASN A 23 15.39 -0.85 1.76
C ASN A 23 16.33 -1.43 2.83
N TYR A 24 17.40 -0.72 3.17
CA TYR A 24 18.33 -1.20 4.20
C TYR A 24 17.63 -1.33 5.55
N TYR A 25 16.86 -0.31 5.95
CA TYR A 25 16.14 -0.30 7.23
C TYR A 25 15.21 -1.52 7.35
N PHE A 26 14.30 -1.69 6.39
CA PHE A 26 13.32 -2.78 6.44
C PHE A 26 13.94 -4.16 6.24
N ASN A 27 14.96 -4.30 5.42
CA ASN A 27 15.74 -5.53 5.31
C ASN A 27 16.42 -5.87 6.65
N MET A 28 16.94 -4.87 7.38
CA MET A 28 17.52 -5.08 8.71
C MET A 28 16.48 -5.43 9.76
N VAL A 29 15.25 -4.89 9.67
CA VAL A 29 14.13 -5.35 10.50
C VAL A 29 13.89 -6.84 10.28
N GLY A 30 13.74 -7.28 9.03
CA GLY A 30 13.56 -8.70 8.71
C GLY A 30 14.72 -9.57 9.18
N PHE A 31 15.95 -9.10 9.04
CA PHE A 31 17.12 -9.82 9.52
C PHE A 31 17.12 -9.95 11.06
N LYS A 32 16.87 -8.85 11.77
CA LYS A 32 16.85 -8.84 13.24
C LYS A 32 15.70 -9.69 13.82
N LEU A 33 14.52 -9.64 13.21
CA LEU A 33 13.39 -10.48 13.63
C LEU A 33 13.64 -11.98 13.37
N GLY A 34 14.54 -12.31 12.46
CA GLY A 34 15.01 -13.69 12.23
C GLY A 34 16.07 -14.17 13.21
N GLN A 35 16.65 -13.30 14.05
CA GLN A 35 17.70 -13.70 15.01
C GLN A 35 17.10 -14.32 16.29
N ASP A 36 17.85 -15.29 16.87
CA ASP A 36 17.60 -15.75 18.24
C ASP A 36 18.36 -14.93 19.29
N ALA A 37 18.28 -15.33 20.55
CA ALA A 37 18.96 -14.65 21.66
C ALA A 37 20.50 -14.63 21.52
N ASP A 38 21.05 -15.62 20.80
CA ASP A 38 22.50 -15.75 20.53
C ASP A 38 22.91 -15.01 19.24
N GLY A 39 21.96 -14.37 18.54
CA GLY A 39 22.19 -13.63 17.32
C GLY A 39 22.21 -14.48 16.03
N ASN A 40 21.90 -15.78 16.10
CA ASN A 40 21.85 -16.64 14.92
C ASN A 40 20.60 -16.39 14.09
N PHE A 41 20.76 -16.05 12.82
CA PHE A 41 19.65 -15.83 11.90
C PHE A 41 19.01 -17.14 11.43
N SER A 42 17.69 -17.15 11.38
CA SER A 42 16.88 -18.21 10.77
C SER A 42 15.87 -17.58 9.82
N GLU A 43 15.90 -17.99 8.55
CA GLU A 43 14.96 -17.57 7.53
C GLU A 43 13.51 -17.92 7.93
N ASN A 44 13.29 -19.14 8.41
CA ASN A 44 11.97 -19.59 8.85
C ASN A 44 11.41 -18.75 10.02
N ARG A 45 12.26 -18.31 10.95
CA ARG A 45 11.83 -17.45 12.05
C ARG A 45 11.41 -16.08 11.52
N SER A 46 12.21 -15.48 10.65
CA SER A 46 11.90 -14.21 10.01
C SER A 46 10.58 -14.28 9.23
N LEU A 47 10.42 -15.29 8.37
CA LEU A 47 9.19 -15.53 7.60
C LEU A 47 7.97 -15.74 8.49
N SER A 48 8.12 -16.49 9.59
CA SER A 48 7.01 -16.72 10.54
C SER A 48 6.52 -15.42 11.18
N VAL A 49 7.42 -14.48 11.47
CA VAL A 49 7.04 -13.16 12.00
C VAL A 49 6.33 -12.34 10.91
N LEU A 50 6.85 -12.31 9.68
CA LEU A 50 6.21 -11.64 8.56
C LEU A 50 4.80 -12.17 8.32
N GLN A 51 4.65 -13.50 8.24
CA GLN A 51 3.38 -14.19 8.00
C GLN A 51 2.36 -13.92 9.11
N LYS A 52 2.83 -13.87 10.38
CA LYS A 52 1.97 -13.51 11.52
C LYS A 52 1.35 -12.13 11.32
N TYR A 53 2.15 -11.10 11.09
CA TYR A 53 1.63 -9.74 10.92
C TYR A 53 0.85 -9.57 9.60
N ALA A 54 1.24 -10.25 8.53
CA ALA A 54 0.47 -10.28 7.30
C ALA A 54 -0.93 -10.87 7.51
N SER A 55 -1.05 -11.92 8.34
CA SER A 55 -2.34 -12.50 8.72
C SER A 55 -3.16 -11.55 9.60
N GLU A 56 -2.53 -10.91 10.59
CA GLU A 56 -3.21 -9.94 11.47
C GLU A 56 -3.82 -8.79 10.69
N ILE A 57 -3.14 -8.30 9.63
CA ILE A 57 -3.64 -7.21 8.76
C ILE A 57 -4.46 -7.72 7.55
N GLY A 58 -4.74 -9.02 7.51
CA GLY A 58 -5.65 -9.63 6.53
C GLY A 58 -5.04 -9.92 5.15
N LEU A 59 -3.72 -9.86 4.98
CA LEU A 59 -3.05 -10.13 3.70
C LEU A 59 -2.93 -11.64 3.36
N ASP A 60 -3.33 -12.53 4.27
CA ASP A 60 -3.33 -13.99 4.05
C ASP A 60 -4.68 -14.52 3.52
N LYS A 61 -5.68 -13.67 3.35
CA LYS A 61 -7.05 -14.04 2.99
C LYS A 61 -7.57 -13.23 1.81
N LYS A 62 -8.51 -13.82 1.06
CA LYS A 62 -9.35 -13.08 0.13
C LYS A 62 -10.14 -11.99 0.85
N THR A 63 -10.52 -10.94 0.13
CA THR A 63 -11.17 -9.78 0.74
C THR A 63 -12.64 -9.94 1.02
N GLY A 64 -13.29 -10.97 0.44
CA GLY A 64 -14.73 -11.21 0.58
C GLY A 64 -15.58 -10.60 -0.53
N ILE A 65 -15.01 -9.80 -1.44
CA ILE A 65 -15.77 -9.22 -2.56
C ILE A 65 -16.47 -10.30 -3.39
N GLU A 66 -17.65 -9.98 -3.94
CA GLU A 66 -18.56 -10.92 -4.58
C GLU A 66 -18.14 -11.34 -6.00
N ILE A 67 -17.03 -10.81 -6.50
CA ILE A 67 -16.42 -11.22 -7.79
C ILE A 67 -15.26 -12.17 -7.57
N THR A 68 -14.83 -12.83 -8.65
CA THR A 68 -13.68 -13.75 -8.58
C THR A 68 -12.40 -13.02 -8.19
N GLU A 69 -11.77 -13.46 -7.12
CA GLU A 69 -10.52 -12.94 -6.58
C GLU A 69 -9.48 -14.07 -6.48
N SER A 70 -8.24 -13.79 -6.89
CA SER A 70 -7.13 -14.71 -6.67
C SER A 70 -6.79 -14.81 -5.19
N ALA A 71 -6.38 -16.00 -4.73
CA ALA A 71 -5.89 -16.15 -3.37
C ALA A 71 -4.58 -15.35 -3.20
N PRO A 72 -4.38 -14.69 -2.06
CA PRO A 72 -3.11 -14.05 -1.75
C PRO A 72 -2.02 -15.09 -1.49
N HIS A 73 -0.77 -14.67 -1.66
CA HIS A 73 0.39 -15.43 -1.22
C HIS A 73 1.29 -14.53 -0.38
N VAL A 74 1.39 -14.86 0.91
CA VAL A 74 2.38 -14.24 1.80
C VAL A 74 3.68 -14.99 1.63
N SER A 75 4.78 -14.27 1.51
CA SER A 75 6.08 -14.85 1.21
C SER A 75 6.45 -16.01 2.14
N ASP A 76 6.96 -17.08 1.54
CA ASP A 76 7.40 -18.31 2.19
C ASP A 76 8.89 -18.64 1.94
N SER A 77 9.56 -17.75 1.22
CA SER A 77 11.00 -17.82 0.92
C SER A 77 11.57 -16.42 0.73
N TYR A 78 12.91 -16.31 0.76
CA TYR A 78 13.61 -15.03 0.68
C TYR A 78 13.19 -14.03 1.79
N ALA A 79 13.31 -14.46 3.06
CA ALA A 79 12.80 -13.73 4.21
C ALA A 79 13.15 -12.24 4.22
N VAL A 80 14.44 -11.90 4.11
CA VAL A 80 14.90 -10.51 4.24
C VAL A 80 14.30 -9.59 3.16
N PRO A 81 14.39 -9.90 1.84
CA PRO A 81 13.77 -9.06 0.82
C PRO A 81 12.23 -9.04 0.89
N SER A 82 11.59 -10.00 1.55
CA SER A 82 10.13 -9.98 1.73
C SER A 82 9.64 -8.80 2.57
N TYR A 83 10.49 -8.23 3.43
CA TYR A 83 10.16 -7.07 4.26
C TYR A 83 10.14 -5.73 3.49
N ILE A 84 10.58 -5.73 2.24
CA ILE A 84 10.42 -4.61 1.30
C ILE A 84 9.39 -4.92 0.19
N GLY A 85 8.57 -5.94 0.38
CA GLY A 85 7.55 -6.34 -0.58
C GLY A 85 8.04 -7.20 -1.75
N GLN A 86 9.33 -7.60 -1.74
CA GLN A 86 9.90 -8.55 -2.68
C GLN A 86 9.67 -10.00 -2.17
N GLY A 87 10.52 -10.93 -2.54
CA GLY A 87 10.34 -12.35 -2.19
C GLY A 87 9.27 -13.01 -3.06
N THR A 88 8.43 -13.84 -2.44
CA THR A 88 7.33 -14.54 -3.14
C THR A 88 5.96 -13.95 -2.85
N ASN A 89 5.88 -12.73 -2.29
CA ASN A 89 4.62 -12.06 -2.03
C ASN A 89 3.80 -11.85 -3.33
N ALA A 90 2.50 -12.18 -3.29
CA ALA A 90 1.59 -11.93 -4.39
C ALA A 90 0.18 -11.56 -3.88
N TYR A 91 -0.27 -10.36 -4.22
CA TYR A 91 -1.53 -9.80 -3.75
C TYR A 91 -2.34 -9.21 -4.91
N THR A 92 -3.66 -9.27 -4.82
CA THR A 92 -4.56 -8.53 -5.71
C THR A 92 -4.64 -7.06 -5.28
N THR A 93 -5.10 -6.20 -6.20
CA THR A 93 -5.32 -4.78 -5.90
C THR A 93 -6.38 -4.60 -4.80
N SER A 94 -7.41 -5.46 -4.75
CA SER A 94 -8.42 -5.48 -3.68
C SER A 94 -7.81 -5.80 -2.31
N GLN A 95 -6.89 -6.77 -2.23
CA GLN A 95 -6.18 -7.08 -0.98
C GLN A 95 -5.30 -5.91 -0.53
N LEU A 96 -4.63 -5.23 -1.45
CA LEU A 96 -3.87 -4.02 -1.14
C LEU A 96 -4.77 -2.85 -0.72
N ALA A 97 -5.97 -2.70 -1.29
CA ALA A 97 -6.94 -1.69 -0.86
C ALA A 97 -7.41 -1.98 0.57
N ARG A 98 -7.75 -3.24 0.90
CA ARG A 98 -8.07 -3.64 2.28
C ARG A 98 -6.91 -3.35 3.25
N TYR A 99 -5.68 -3.65 2.84
CA TYR A 99 -4.49 -3.31 3.62
C TYR A 99 -4.36 -1.80 3.86
N ALA A 100 -4.55 -0.98 2.82
CA ALA A 100 -4.55 0.47 2.96
C ALA A 100 -5.66 0.97 3.90
N THR A 101 -6.87 0.37 3.82
CA THR A 101 -7.99 0.65 4.73
C THR A 101 -7.64 0.30 6.18
N ALA A 102 -7.00 -0.85 6.40
CA ALA A 102 -6.58 -1.26 7.75
C ALA A 102 -5.56 -0.30 8.36
N ILE A 103 -4.64 0.24 7.56
CA ILE A 103 -3.72 1.29 8.00
C ILE A 103 -4.49 2.57 8.30
N ALA A 104 -5.30 3.06 7.35
CA ALA A 104 -6.06 4.30 7.47
C ALA A 104 -6.95 4.34 8.73
N THR A 105 -7.48 3.19 9.14
CA THR A 105 -8.36 3.04 10.31
C THR A 105 -7.63 2.57 11.57
N SER A 106 -6.31 2.68 11.64
CA SER A 106 -5.48 2.27 12.77
C SER A 106 -5.76 0.83 13.22
N GLY A 107 -5.81 -0.09 12.25
CA GLY A 107 -5.82 -1.53 12.48
C GLY A 107 -7.13 -2.26 12.24
N ASN A 108 -8.23 -1.60 11.85
CA ASN A 108 -9.46 -2.30 11.54
C ASN A 108 -9.39 -2.98 10.18
N VAL A 109 -9.48 -4.29 10.17
CA VAL A 109 -9.45 -5.14 8.96
C VAL A 109 -10.88 -5.52 8.59
N TYR A 110 -11.29 -5.22 7.37
CA TYR A 110 -12.66 -5.43 6.89
C TYR A 110 -12.76 -6.60 5.91
N ASP A 111 -13.89 -7.33 5.95
CA ASP A 111 -14.38 -7.99 4.75
C ASP A 111 -14.96 -6.94 3.82
N LEU A 112 -14.52 -6.94 2.56
CA LEU A 112 -14.98 -5.96 1.58
C LEU A 112 -16.23 -6.47 0.88
N THR A 113 -17.09 -5.54 0.46
CA THR A 113 -18.26 -5.82 -0.37
C THR A 113 -18.38 -4.77 -1.47
N LEU A 114 -18.82 -5.19 -2.66
CA LEU A 114 -19.20 -4.31 -3.76
C LEU A 114 -20.69 -3.95 -3.72
N LEU A 115 -21.41 -4.56 -2.78
CA LEU A 115 -22.85 -4.34 -2.63
C LEU A 115 -23.09 -3.19 -1.65
N ASP A 116 -23.79 -2.17 -2.09
CA ASP A 116 -24.33 -1.12 -1.22
C ASP A 116 -25.68 -1.53 -0.67
N ARG A 117 -26.64 -1.76 -1.56
CA ARG A 117 -28.01 -2.09 -1.16
C ARG A 117 -28.75 -2.91 -2.20
N GLN A 118 -29.75 -3.63 -1.74
CA GLN A 118 -30.79 -4.25 -2.57
C GLN A 118 -32.06 -3.40 -2.50
N THR A 119 -32.65 -3.11 -3.65
CA THR A 119 -33.91 -2.34 -3.73
C THR A 119 -35.01 -3.15 -4.39
N ASP A 120 -36.27 -2.80 -4.11
CA ASP A 120 -37.43 -3.27 -4.88
C ASP A 120 -37.53 -2.52 -6.23
N SER A 121 -38.54 -2.90 -7.04
CA SER A 121 -38.78 -2.26 -8.35
C SER A 121 -39.23 -0.78 -8.26
N LYS A 122 -39.50 -0.27 -7.06
CA LYS A 122 -39.88 1.12 -6.79
C LYS A 122 -38.75 1.94 -6.20
N GLY A 123 -37.53 1.32 -6.02
CA GLY A 123 -36.35 1.96 -5.43
C GLY A 123 -36.30 1.93 -3.90
N ASN A 124 -37.26 1.29 -3.21
CA ASN A 124 -37.19 1.17 -1.75
C ASN A 124 -36.11 0.19 -1.34
N THR A 125 -35.30 0.55 -0.37
CA THR A 125 -34.23 -0.31 0.15
C THR A 125 -34.84 -1.52 0.89
N LEU A 126 -34.52 -2.73 0.42
CA LEU A 126 -34.90 -4.00 1.05
C LEU A 126 -33.81 -4.47 2.02
N LYS A 127 -32.53 -4.28 1.66
CA LYS A 127 -31.36 -4.66 2.47
C LYS A 127 -30.23 -3.68 2.19
N LYS A 128 -29.53 -3.25 3.24
CA LYS A 128 -28.26 -2.54 3.15
C LYS A 128 -27.12 -3.49 3.50
N TYR A 129 -25.98 -3.34 2.84
CA TYR A 129 -24.77 -4.10 3.10
C TYR A 129 -23.76 -3.15 3.74
N GLU A 130 -23.18 -3.58 4.83
CA GLU A 130 -22.11 -2.87 5.51
C GLU A 130 -20.91 -3.81 5.61
N PRO A 131 -19.68 -3.32 5.43
CA PRO A 131 -18.50 -4.16 5.59
C PRO A 131 -18.33 -4.55 7.06
N ASP A 132 -18.02 -5.82 7.31
CA ASP A 132 -17.77 -6.36 8.64
C ASP A 132 -16.29 -6.22 9.03
N ILE A 133 -16.00 -5.77 10.26
CA ILE A 133 -14.66 -5.82 10.82
C ILE A 133 -14.37 -7.28 11.22
N ILE A 134 -13.41 -7.90 10.54
CA ILE A 134 -13.03 -9.30 10.76
C ILE A 134 -11.83 -9.45 11.72
N ASN A 135 -11.07 -8.39 11.91
CA ASN A 135 -9.98 -8.32 12.86
C ASN A 135 -9.66 -6.86 13.22
N THR A 136 -9.06 -6.65 14.38
CA THR A 136 -8.44 -5.38 14.77
C THR A 136 -7.02 -5.65 15.25
N VAL A 137 -6.05 -5.01 14.62
CA VAL A 137 -4.63 -5.15 14.98
C VAL A 137 -4.35 -4.38 16.27
N ASP A 138 -4.03 -5.11 17.33
CA ASP A 138 -3.77 -4.54 18.66
C ASP A 138 -2.30 -4.12 18.80
N VAL A 139 -2.02 -2.88 18.41
CA VAL A 139 -0.73 -2.21 18.66
C VAL A 139 -0.97 -0.83 19.24
N SER A 140 0.04 -0.27 19.92
CA SER A 140 -0.11 1.05 20.56
C SER A 140 -0.34 2.15 19.52
N GLN A 141 -1.08 3.20 19.92
CA GLN A 141 -1.38 4.34 19.02
C GLN A 141 -0.10 4.98 18.46
N ASN A 142 0.97 5.05 19.20
CA ASN A 142 2.24 5.59 18.72
C ASN A 142 2.78 4.87 17.48
N VAL A 143 2.54 3.55 17.35
CA VAL A 143 2.95 2.79 16.14
C VAL A 143 2.14 3.25 14.94
N TRP A 144 0.83 3.45 15.11
CA TRP A 144 -0.02 3.99 14.05
C TRP A 144 0.37 5.42 13.67
N ASP A 145 0.62 6.27 14.67
CA ASP A 145 1.06 7.66 14.47
C ASP A 145 2.36 7.73 13.66
N ASP A 146 3.32 6.83 13.94
CA ASP A 146 4.57 6.73 13.20
C ASP A 146 4.36 6.29 11.75
N ILE A 147 3.47 5.33 11.52
CA ILE A 147 3.14 4.83 10.17
C ILE A 147 2.42 5.94 9.37
N HIS A 148 1.42 6.57 9.97
CA HIS A 148 0.64 7.63 9.32
C HIS A 148 1.51 8.82 8.95
N ASP A 149 2.35 9.28 9.88
CA ASP A 149 3.28 10.38 9.63
C ASP A 149 4.30 10.03 8.53
N GLY A 150 4.86 8.82 8.58
CA GLY A 150 5.76 8.34 7.54
C GLY A 150 5.09 8.30 6.16
N MET A 151 3.87 7.78 6.06
CA MET A 151 3.09 7.73 4.81
C MET A 151 2.66 9.12 4.32
N TYR A 152 2.32 10.04 5.24
CA TYR A 152 2.03 11.42 4.89
C TYR A 152 3.27 12.09 4.27
N ARG A 153 4.45 11.94 4.89
CA ARG A 153 5.72 12.49 4.39
C ARG A 153 6.10 11.94 3.00
N VAL A 154 5.84 10.66 2.72
CA VAL A 154 6.05 10.11 1.36
C VAL A 154 5.35 10.98 0.33
N VAL A 155 4.06 11.27 0.52
CA VAL A 155 3.26 12.03 -0.44
C VAL A 155 3.78 13.47 -0.60
N GLN A 156 4.29 14.10 0.47
CA GLN A 156 4.88 15.44 0.40
C GLN A 156 6.13 15.52 -0.49
N THR A 157 6.79 14.40 -0.76
CA THR A 157 7.93 14.33 -1.68
C THR A 157 7.54 14.10 -3.14
N HIS A 158 6.25 13.82 -3.41
CA HIS A 158 5.74 13.44 -4.72
C HIS A 158 4.93 14.57 -5.36
N ARG A 159 5.52 15.23 -6.36
CA ARG A 159 4.93 16.37 -7.08
C ARG A 159 3.59 16.06 -7.77
N GLN A 160 3.29 14.80 -8.00
CA GLN A 160 2.03 14.35 -8.58
C GLN A 160 0.81 14.78 -7.75
N PHE A 161 0.99 14.99 -6.44
CA PHE A 161 -0.06 15.43 -5.53
C PHE A 161 -0.03 16.95 -5.24
N ASP A 162 0.87 17.70 -5.91
CA ASP A 162 0.96 19.15 -5.72
C ASP A 162 -0.35 19.83 -6.13
N GLY A 163 -0.94 20.58 -5.19
CA GLY A 163 -2.17 21.34 -5.43
C GLY A 163 -3.46 20.50 -5.50
N LEU A 164 -3.43 19.25 -5.07
CA LEU A 164 -4.61 18.39 -5.05
C LEU A 164 -5.78 18.94 -4.23
N GLY A 165 -5.50 19.69 -3.15
CA GLY A 165 -6.53 20.33 -2.33
C GLY A 165 -7.08 19.45 -1.20
N VAL A 166 -6.63 18.21 -1.09
CA VAL A 166 -6.88 17.30 0.03
C VAL A 166 -5.55 16.64 0.45
N ASP A 167 -5.37 16.47 1.76
CA ASP A 167 -4.17 15.80 2.28
C ASP A 167 -4.26 14.30 2.05
N VAL A 168 -3.18 13.74 1.51
CA VAL A 168 -3.06 12.31 1.22
C VAL A 168 -1.92 11.71 2.03
N ALA A 169 -2.11 10.51 2.51
CA ALA A 169 -1.04 9.65 3.03
C ALA A 169 -0.94 8.38 2.19
N GLY A 170 0.27 7.95 1.88
CA GLY A 170 0.44 6.78 1.02
C GLY A 170 1.86 6.26 0.95
N LYS A 171 2.02 5.18 0.18
CA LYS A 171 3.32 4.55 -0.09
C LYS A 171 3.41 4.16 -1.55
N THR A 172 4.49 4.57 -2.15
CA THR A 172 4.88 4.20 -3.52
C THR A 172 5.57 2.84 -3.54
N GLY A 173 5.51 2.18 -4.68
CA GLY A 173 6.24 0.95 -4.92
C GLY A 173 6.59 0.80 -6.39
N THR A 174 7.83 0.40 -6.64
CA THR A 174 8.30 0.01 -7.96
C THR A 174 8.77 -1.43 -7.88
N ALA A 175 8.01 -2.34 -8.50
CA ALA A 175 8.27 -3.78 -8.42
C ALA A 175 8.90 -4.30 -9.70
N GLU A 176 10.13 -4.82 -9.59
CA GLU A 176 10.77 -5.56 -10.68
C GLU A 176 10.13 -6.94 -10.83
N VAL A 177 9.77 -7.29 -12.08
CA VAL A 177 9.27 -8.64 -12.40
C VAL A 177 10.38 -9.48 -13.04
N ASN A 178 11.05 -8.91 -14.03
CA ASN A 178 12.21 -9.48 -14.69
C ASN A 178 12.90 -8.42 -15.55
N VAL A 179 14.10 -8.73 -16.03
CA VAL A 179 14.93 -7.81 -16.82
C VAL A 179 14.40 -7.49 -18.25
N TYR A 180 13.33 -8.14 -18.68
CA TYR A 180 12.77 -8.00 -20.03
C TYR A 180 11.53 -7.12 -20.10
N HIS A 181 10.96 -6.78 -18.95
CA HIS A 181 9.75 -5.97 -18.86
C HIS A 181 10.00 -4.75 -17.96
N PRO A 182 9.37 -3.61 -18.26
CA PRO A 182 9.37 -2.47 -17.34
C PRO A 182 8.81 -2.85 -15.97
N ASN A 183 9.23 -2.14 -14.95
CA ASN A 183 8.73 -2.31 -13.59
C ASN A 183 7.24 -2.02 -13.50
N HIS A 184 6.56 -2.63 -12.53
CA HIS A 184 5.21 -2.22 -12.17
C HIS A 184 5.25 -0.97 -11.32
N GLY A 185 4.47 0.05 -11.68
CA GLY A 185 4.22 1.21 -10.83
C GLY A 185 3.08 0.93 -9.84
N MET A 186 3.29 1.23 -8.57
CA MET A 186 2.31 0.97 -7.52
C MET A 186 2.17 2.17 -6.58
N PHE A 187 0.94 2.36 -6.10
CA PHE A 187 0.64 3.28 -5.01
C PHE A 187 -0.47 2.69 -4.14
N VAL A 188 -0.31 2.77 -2.84
CA VAL A 188 -1.37 2.53 -1.86
C VAL A 188 -1.47 3.72 -0.93
N GLY A 189 -2.68 4.14 -0.59
CA GLY A 189 -2.85 5.32 0.25
C GLY A 189 -4.29 5.56 0.64
N TYR A 190 -4.52 6.69 1.29
CA TYR A 190 -5.84 7.11 1.75
C TYR A 190 -5.92 8.63 1.85
N ALA A 191 -7.12 9.15 1.80
CA ALA A 191 -7.42 10.57 1.91
C ALA A 191 -8.80 10.80 2.55
N PRO A 192 -9.00 11.92 3.30
CA PRO A 192 -7.97 12.82 3.81
C PRO A 192 -7.02 12.10 4.77
N ALA A 193 -5.78 12.57 4.87
CA ALA A 193 -4.79 11.91 5.75
C ALA A 193 -5.16 11.99 7.24
N SER A 194 -5.83 13.09 7.65
CA SER A 194 -6.20 13.35 9.05
C SER A 194 -7.52 12.69 9.47
N ASP A 195 -8.43 12.43 8.53
CA ASP A 195 -9.75 11.82 8.77
C ASP A 195 -10.11 10.97 7.53
N PRO A 196 -9.57 9.76 7.41
CA PRO A 196 -9.66 8.97 6.19
C PRO A 196 -11.09 8.58 5.79
N GLU A 197 -11.50 8.99 4.59
CA GLU A 197 -12.77 8.62 3.99
C GLU A 197 -12.62 7.56 2.90
N TYR A 198 -11.51 7.62 2.15
CA TYR A 198 -11.23 6.73 1.03
C TYR A 198 -9.83 6.15 1.12
N ALA A 199 -9.72 4.84 0.95
CA ALA A 199 -8.45 4.15 0.74
C ALA A 199 -8.35 3.68 -0.72
N ILE A 200 -7.14 3.74 -1.26
CA ILE A 200 -6.88 3.42 -2.66
C ILE A 200 -5.69 2.47 -2.80
N ALA A 201 -5.76 1.59 -3.81
CA ALA A 201 -4.63 0.84 -4.29
C ALA A 201 -4.59 0.92 -5.82
N VAL A 202 -3.47 1.38 -6.36
CA VAL A 202 -3.22 1.49 -7.80
C VAL A 202 -2.06 0.60 -8.18
N ARG A 203 -2.23 -0.21 -9.23
CA ARG A 203 -1.16 -0.97 -9.87
C ARG A 203 -1.22 -0.77 -11.37
N ILE A 204 -0.14 -0.27 -11.94
CA ILE A 204 0.02 -0.16 -13.39
C ILE A 204 1.05 -1.20 -13.82
N GLU A 205 0.58 -2.21 -14.54
CA GLU A 205 1.45 -3.25 -15.08
C GLU A 205 2.38 -2.66 -16.14
N ASN A 206 3.68 -2.95 -16.00
CA ASN A 206 4.72 -2.35 -16.84
C ASN A 206 4.66 -0.82 -16.86
N GLY A 207 4.28 -0.22 -15.73
CA GLY A 207 4.07 1.21 -15.56
C GLY A 207 5.35 2.03 -15.40
N TYR A 208 6.51 1.45 -15.60
CA TYR A 208 7.85 2.02 -15.49
C TYR A 208 8.22 2.47 -14.07
N THR A 209 7.48 3.41 -13.48
CA THR A 209 7.75 4.01 -12.17
C THR A 209 6.48 4.11 -11.33
N SER A 210 6.65 4.25 -10.02
CA SER A 210 5.56 4.54 -9.09
C SER A 210 4.91 5.91 -9.35
N GLY A 211 5.64 6.86 -9.95
CA GLY A 211 5.12 8.18 -10.32
C GLY A 211 3.88 8.10 -11.20
N ASN A 212 3.82 7.14 -12.14
CA ASN A 212 2.63 6.92 -12.97
C ASN A 212 1.43 6.41 -12.16
N ALA A 213 1.66 5.60 -11.13
CA ALA A 213 0.60 5.17 -10.22
C ALA A 213 0.13 6.31 -9.31
N CYS A 214 1.04 7.23 -8.92
CA CYS A 214 0.69 8.44 -8.19
C CYS A 214 -0.17 9.38 -9.03
N LEU A 215 0.12 9.57 -10.32
CA LEU A 215 -0.73 10.36 -11.23
C LEU A 215 -2.15 9.80 -11.33
N ALA A 216 -2.26 8.47 -11.49
CA ALA A 216 -3.57 7.82 -11.51
C ALA A 216 -4.31 7.96 -10.17
N ALA A 217 -3.60 7.90 -9.04
CA ALA A 217 -4.18 8.10 -7.72
C ALA A 217 -4.64 9.54 -7.51
N ASP A 218 -3.85 10.54 -7.95
CA ASP A 218 -4.20 11.96 -7.93
C ASP A 218 -5.49 12.22 -8.72
N ASP A 219 -5.58 11.70 -9.95
CA ASP A 219 -6.78 11.82 -10.78
C ASP A 219 -8.02 11.17 -10.13
N ILE A 220 -7.85 10.01 -9.50
CA ILE A 220 -8.94 9.32 -8.78
C ILE A 220 -9.39 10.15 -7.57
N PHE A 221 -8.47 10.70 -6.78
CA PHE A 221 -8.83 11.56 -5.66
C PHE A 221 -9.51 12.85 -6.12
N LYS A 222 -9.02 13.49 -7.20
CA LYS A 222 -9.71 14.64 -7.80
C LYS A 222 -11.15 14.34 -8.19
N TYR A 223 -11.39 13.15 -8.73
CA TYR A 223 -12.74 12.72 -9.10
C TYR A 223 -13.62 12.45 -7.88
N ILE A 224 -13.14 11.68 -6.91
CA ILE A 224 -13.90 11.27 -5.71
C ILE A 224 -14.27 12.47 -4.84
N PHE A 225 -13.36 13.41 -4.67
CA PHE A 225 -13.56 14.63 -3.88
C PHE A 225 -14.17 15.79 -4.69
N GLU A 226 -14.56 15.55 -5.95
CA GLU A 226 -15.16 16.57 -6.84
C GLU A 226 -14.30 17.84 -6.97
N LEU A 227 -12.97 17.69 -6.97
CA LEU A 227 -12.02 18.82 -6.98
C LEU A 227 -11.82 19.41 -8.38
N THR A 228 -12.21 18.69 -9.44
CA THR A 228 -12.07 19.12 -10.83
C THR A 228 -13.16 18.50 -11.71
N ASP A 229 -13.34 19.07 -12.91
CA ASP A 229 -14.27 18.52 -13.91
C ASP A 229 -13.70 17.19 -14.50
N GLU A 230 -14.53 16.16 -14.59
CA GLU A 230 -14.19 14.84 -15.14
C GLU A 230 -13.46 14.93 -16.49
N LYS A 231 -13.86 15.87 -17.36
CA LYS A 231 -13.22 16.08 -18.67
C LYS A 231 -11.78 16.52 -18.58
N SER A 232 -11.40 17.14 -17.47
CA SER A 232 -10.02 17.58 -17.24
C SER A 232 -9.12 16.42 -16.81
N ILE A 233 -9.69 15.38 -16.20
CA ILE A 233 -9.01 14.17 -15.79
C ILE A 233 -8.81 13.23 -17.00
N LEU A 234 -9.85 13.03 -17.80
CA LEU A 234 -9.85 12.11 -18.95
C LEU A 234 -9.26 12.79 -20.19
N THR A 235 -7.98 13.09 -20.19
CA THR A 235 -7.31 13.79 -21.30
C THR A 235 -7.11 12.93 -22.55
N GLY A 236 -7.19 11.60 -22.40
CA GLY A 236 -6.92 10.64 -23.49
C GLY A 236 -5.46 10.58 -23.93
N VAL A 237 -4.56 11.26 -23.22
CA VAL A 237 -3.12 11.23 -23.48
C VAL A 237 -2.48 10.18 -22.60
N ALA A 238 -1.86 9.17 -23.20
CA ALA A 238 -1.06 8.21 -22.46
C ALA A 238 0.10 8.91 -21.74
N ALA A 239 0.39 8.50 -20.51
CA ALA A 239 1.56 8.98 -19.79
C ALA A 239 2.80 8.73 -20.66
N SER A 240 3.59 9.78 -20.89
CA SER A 240 4.86 9.63 -21.59
C SER A 240 5.85 8.87 -20.71
N ASP A 241 6.77 8.15 -21.35
CA ASP A 241 7.94 7.56 -20.69
C ASP A 241 8.89 8.68 -20.23
N THR A 242 8.40 9.50 -19.31
CA THR A 242 9.26 10.41 -18.57
C THR A 242 9.84 9.58 -17.44
N SER A 243 11.07 9.14 -17.63
CA SER A 243 11.91 8.64 -16.55
C SER A 243 12.02 9.74 -15.48
N ASP A 244 10.99 9.84 -14.64
CA ASP A 244 11.09 10.60 -13.42
C ASP A 244 12.05 9.82 -12.52
N THR A 245 13.28 10.27 -12.49
CA THR A 245 14.34 9.75 -11.61
C THR A 245 14.17 10.23 -10.18
N SER A 246 12.98 10.76 -9.82
CA SER A 246 12.63 11.14 -8.48
C SER A 246 12.43 9.89 -7.63
N ASN A 247 13.44 9.55 -6.90
CA ASN A 247 13.51 8.79 -5.65
C ASN A 247 12.40 7.73 -5.42
N ASP A 248 12.55 6.57 -6.05
CA ASP A 248 11.92 5.34 -5.59
C ASP A 248 12.80 4.62 -4.56
#